data_a6900c5c03f351db0426b495bdf85577
#
_entry.id   a6900c5c03f351db0426b495bdf85577
#
_cell.length_a   1.000
_cell.length_b   1.000
_cell.length_c   1.000
_cell.angle_alpha   90.00
_cell.angle_beta   90.00
_cell.angle_gamma   90.00
#
_symmetry.space_group_name_H-M   'P 1'
#
loop_
_entity.id
_entity.type
_entity.pdbx_description
1 polymer ?
#
loop_
_entity_poly.entity_id
_entity_poly.type
_entity_poly.pdbx_seq_one_letter_code
_entity_poly.pdbx_strand_id
1 'polypeptide(L)'
;MYYSSGNYEAFARPKKPAGIDHKSAYIVGTGLAALSAACYLVRDAQMPGKNIHIFEKDSVPGGACDGLDIPGLGYVMRGGREMDNHFEVM
;
A
#
# COMPACT_ATOMS: atom_id res chain seq x y z
N MET A 1 22.02 -10.00 -6.83
CA MET A 1 21.00 -9.63 -5.85
C MET A 1 20.90 -8.11 -5.79
N TYR A 2 19.72 -7.58 -5.86
CA TYR A 2 19.51 -6.15 -5.75
C TYR A 2 19.38 -5.76 -4.27
N TYR A 3 20.15 -4.78 -3.87
CA TYR A 3 20.03 -4.20 -2.54
C TYR A 3 19.48 -2.78 -2.66
N SER A 4 18.38 -2.52 -1.98
CA SER A 4 17.87 -1.17 -1.88
C SER A 4 18.85 -0.32 -1.05
N SER A 5 19.10 0.89 -1.54
CA SER A 5 19.86 1.87 -0.78
C SER A 5 19.06 2.46 0.38
N GLY A 6 17.76 2.21 0.40
CA GLY A 6 16.85 2.87 1.31
C GLY A 6 16.66 4.35 1.00
N ASN A 7 17.16 4.81 -0.12
CA ASN A 7 17.11 6.20 -0.50
C ASN A 7 16.01 6.43 -1.54
N TYR A 8 14.76 6.16 -1.14
CA TYR A 8 13.61 6.40 -1.99
C TYR A 8 13.53 7.87 -2.43
N GLU A 9 13.92 8.78 -1.56
CA GLU A 9 13.84 10.21 -1.84
C GLU A 9 14.68 10.63 -3.05
N ALA A 10 15.72 9.88 -3.36
CA ALA A 10 16.54 10.15 -4.55
C ALA A 10 15.75 9.92 -5.85
N PHE A 11 14.71 9.09 -5.80
CA PHE A 11 13.88 8.73 -6.95
C PHE A 11 12.46 9.29 -6.83
N ALA A 12 12.13 9.87 -5.69
CA ALA A 12 10.80 10.38 -5.41
C ALA A 12 10.60 11.77 -5.99
N ARG A 13 9.36 12.14 -6.16
CA ARG A 13 8.86 13.40 -6.70
C ARG A 13 8.86 13.45 -8.22
N PRO A 14 8.34 12.44 -8.87
CA PRO A 14 8.06 12.53 -10.29
C PRO A 14 7.05 13.65 -10.54
N LYS A 15 7.08 14.20 -11.74
CA LYS A 15 6.08 15.20 -12.13
C LYS A 15 4.71 14.52 -12.22
N LYS A 16 3.68 15.26 -11.87
CA LYS A 16 2.31 14.81 -12.07
C LYS A 16 2.09 14.46 -13.54
N PRO A 17 1.69 13.21 -13.87
CA PRO A 17 1.45 12.82 -15.26
C PRO A 17 0.29 13.62 -15.86
N ALA A 18 0.41 13.96 -17.15
CA ALA A 18 -0.66 14.64 -17.86
C ALA A 18 -1.88 13.72 -17.94
N GLY A 19 -3.06 14.28 -17.69
CA GLY A 19 -4.32 13.54 -17.78
C GLY A 19 -4.62 12.61 -16.62
N ILE A 20 -3.82 12.64 -15.54
CA ILE A 20 -4.04 11.76 -14.39
C ILE A 20 -5.42 12.01 -13.74
N ASP A 21 -5.93 13.22 -13.80
CA ASP A 21 -7.22 13.58 -13.22
C ASP A 21 -8.39 12.91 -13.94
N HIS A 22 -8.17 12.41 -15.14
CA HIS A 22 -9.17 11.72 -15.95
C HIS A 22 -8.97 10.21 -15.99
N LYS A 23 -8.01 9.68 -15.23
CA LYS A 23 -7.74 8.26 -15.15
C LYS A 23 -8.29 7.69 -13.85
N SER A 24 -8.61 6.41 -13.89
CA SER A 24 -9.06 5.66 -12.71
C SER A 24 -8.16 4.46 -12.50
N ALA A 25 -8.01 4.08 -11.26
CA ALA A 25 -7.27 2.88 -10.86
C ALA A 25 -8.21 1.91 -10.17
N TYR A 26 -8.11 0.65 -10.50
CA TYR A 26 -8.87 -0.43 -9.89
C TYR A 26 -7.89 -1.42 -9.31
N ILE A 27 -7.91 -1.56 -7.99
CA ILE A 27 -6.96 -2.40 -7.25
C ILE A 27 -7.75 -3.53 -6.59
N VAL A 28 -7.31 -4.76 -6.83
CA VAL A 28 -7.96 -5.93 -6.24
C VAL A 28 -7.11 -6.43 -5.08
N GLY A 29 -7.71 -6.42 -3.90
CA GLY A 29 -7.06 -6.78 -2.65
C GLY A 29 -6.60 -5.57 -1.84
N THR A 30 -6.29 -5.82 -0.57
CA THR A 30 -5.81 -4.78 0.35
C THR A 30 -4.58 -5.26 1.11
N GLY A 31 -3.77 -6.09 0.48
CA GLY A 31 -2.48 -6.47 1.02
C GLY A 31 -1.47 -5.32 0.93
N LEU A 32 -0.28 -5.57 1.42
CA LEU A 32 0.76 -4.55 1.51
C LEU A 32 1.07 -3.92 0.14
N ALA A 33 1.19 -4.74 -0.90
CA ALA A 33 1.49 -4.25 -2.24
C ALA A 33 0.37 -3.37 -2.79
N ALA A 34 -0.89 -3.78 -2.58
CA ALA A 34 -2.05 -3.05 -3.06
C ALA A 34 -2.18 -1.70 -2.38
N LEU A 35 -2.04 -1.67 -1.07
CA LEU A 35 -2.13 -0.42 -0.31
C LEU A 35 -0.96 0.50 -0.61
N SER A 36 0.24 -0.04 -0.80
CA SER A 36 1.41 0.73 -1.22
C SER A 36 1.18 1.36 -2.60
N ALA A 37 0.64 0.59 -3.54
CA ALA A 37 0.33 1.11 -4.88
C ALA A 37 -0.65 2.28 -4.80
N ALA A 38 -1.70 2.16 -3.98
CA ALA A 38 -2.66 3.24 -3.79
C ALA A 38 -2.00 4.49 -3.19
N CYS A 39 -1.12 4.31 -2.22
CA CYS A 39 -0.39 5.42 -1.62
C CYS A 39 0.50 6.14 -2.63
N TYR A 40 1.19 5.41 -3.49
CA TYR A 40 2.02 6.00 -4.53
C TYR A 40 1.18 6.72 -5.59
N LEU A 41 0.03 6.18 -5.94
CA LEU A 41 -0.88 6.86 -6.88
C LEU A 41 -1.33 8.22 -6.33
N VAL A 42 -1.64 8.29 -5.06
CA VAL A 42 -2.05 9.56 -4.43
C VAL A 42 -0.87 10.51 -4.28
N ARG A 43 0.23 10.02 -3.71
CA ARG A 43 1.34 10.87 -3.33
C ARG A 43 2.16 11.34 -4.52
N ASP A 44 2.52 10.42 -5.41
CA ASP A 44 3.48 10.70 -6.48
C ASP A 44 2.78 11.02 -7.81
N ALA A 45 1.80 10.23 -8.20
CA ALA A 45 1.04 10.51 -9.42
C ALA A 45 -0.02 11.59 -9.21
N GLN A 46 -0.33 11.92 -7.99
CA GLN A 46 -1.35 12.90 -7.64
C GLN A 46 -2.72 12.57 -8.25
N MET A 47 -3.03 11.28 -8.32
CA MET A 47 -4.34 10.83 -8.78
C MET A 47 -5.39 11.18 -7.72
N PRO A 48 -6.54 11.75 -8.12
CA PRO A 48 -7.62 12.01 -7.16
C PRO A 48 -8.07 10.73 -6.49
N GLY A 49 -8.18 10.74 -5.16
CA GLY A 49 -8.58 9.56 -4.41
C GLY A 49 -9.93 8.99 -4.83
N LYS A 50 -10.84 9.85 -5.28
CA LYS A 50 -12.15 9.43 -5.80
C LYS A 50 -12.06 8.54 -7.04
N ASN A 51 -10.93 8.55 -7.73
CA ASN A 51 -10.70 7.75 -8.93
C ASN A 51 -9.95 6.45 -8.63
N ILE A 52 -9.65 6.18 -7.35
CA ILE A 52 -8.99 4.95 -6.93
C ILE A 52 -10.02 4.07 -6.25
N HIS A 53 -10.21 2.86 -6.80
CA HIS A 53 -11.20 1.90 -6.34
C HIS A 53 -10.49 0.64 -5.88
N ILE A 54 -10.64 0.29 -4.60
CA ILE A 54 -9.99 -0.87 -4.00
C ILE A 54 -11.08 -1.87 -3.61
N PHE A 55 -10.91 -3.13 -4.05
CA PHE A 55 -11.86 -4.20 -3.81
C PHE A 55 -11.23 -5.24 -2.89
N GLU A 56 -11.88 -5.52 -1.78
CA GLU A 56 -11.45 -6.53 -0.82
C GLU A 56 -12.57 -7.53 -0.58
N LYS A 57 -12.27 -8.82 -0.74
CA LYS A 57 -13.27 -9.87 -0.50
C LYS A 57 -13.48 -10.16 0.98
N ASP A 58 -12.47 -9.93 1.80
CA ASP A 58 -12.55 -10.18 3.23
C ASP A 58 -13.14 -8.96 3.95
N SER A 59 -13.69 -9.18 5.14
CA SER A 59 -14.29 -8.10 5.93
C SER A 59 -13.26 -7.18 6.57
N VAL A 60 -11.98 -7.59 6.60
CA VAL A 60 -10.89 -6.85 7.20
C VAL A 60 -9.83 -6.59 6.13
N PRO A 61 -9.42 -5.32 5.93
CA PRO A 61 -8.34 -5.02 4.99
C PRO A 61 -6.98 -5.40 5.57
N GLY A 62 -5.98 -5.51 4.70
CA GLY A 62 -4.60 -5.73 5.11
C GLY A 62 -3.98 -7.01 4.58
N GLY A 63 -4.78 -7.92 4.02
CA GLY A 63 -4.28 -9.20 3.49
C GLY A 63 -3.59 -10.03 4.56
N ALA A 64 -2.41 -10.57 4.24
CA ALA A 64 -1.65 -11.38 5.19
C ALA A 64 -1.13 -10.59 6.40
N CYS A 65 -1.14 -9.27 6.32
CA CYS A 65 -0.72 -8.39 7.41
C CYS A 65 -1.88 -7.88 8.24
N ASP A 66 -3.08 -8.40 8.04
CA ASP A 66 -4.25 -7.98 8.81
C ASP A 66 -4.16 -8.40 10.28
N GLY A 67 -5.04 -7.83 11.07
CA GLY A 67 -5.18 -8.17 12.48
C GLY A 67 -6.63 -8.09 12.90
N LEU A 68 -6.91 -8.67 14.05
CA LEU A 68 -8.25 -8.67 14.61
C LEU A 68 -8.19 -8.24 16.06
N ASP A 69 -9.12 -7.40 16.46
CA ASP A 69 -9.34 -7.06 17.86
C ASP A 69 -10.44 -7.99 18.40
N ILE A 70 -10.07 -8.87 19.31
CA ILE A 70 -11.00 -9.78 19.96
C ILE A 70 -11.35 -9.21 21.33
N PRO A 71 -12.61 -8.83 21.57
CA PRO A 71 -13.02 -8.26 22.85
C PRO A 71 -12.62 -9.17 24.02
N GLY A 72 -11.94 -8.60 25.00
CA GLY A 72 -11.46 -9.33 26.19
C GLY A 72 -10.14 -10.07 26.01
N LEU A 73 -9.65 -10.23 24.79
CA LEU A 73 -8.41 -10.96 24.51
C LEU A 73 -7.31 -10.09 23.88
N GLY A 74 -7.69 -8.97 23.26
CA GLY A 74 -6.75 -8.06 22.62
C GLY A 74 -6.59 -8.34 21.14
N TYR A 75 -5.49 -7.88 20.58
CA TYR A 75 -5.24 -7.98 19.14
C TYR A 75 -4.55 -9.30 18.80
N VAL A 76 -5.01 -9.93 17.73
CA VAL A 76 -4.42 -11.16 17.20
C VAL A 76 -4.04 -10.94 15.74
N MET A 77 -3.03 -11.69 15.29
CA MET A 77 -2.57 -11.65 13.90
C MET A 77 -2.41 -13.06 13.36
N ARG A 78 -2.29 -13.18 12.04
CA ARG A 78 -2.26 -14.48 11.37
C ARG A 78 -0.98 -15.28 11.64
N GLY A 79 0.04 -14.69 12.19
CA GLY A 79 1.31 -15.37 12.45
C GLY A 79 2.44 -14.38 12.56
N GLY A 80 3.67 -14.88 12.58
CA GLY A 80 4.86 -14.04 12.65
C GLY A 80 4.96 -13.11 11.44
N ARG A 81 5.55 -11.95 11.69
CA ARG A 81 5.84 -10.96 10.65
C ARG A 81 7.33 -10.66 10.71
N GLU A 82 8.04 -11.20 9.73
CA GLU A 82 9.47 -10.96 9.61
C GLU A 82 9.70 -10.04 8.42
N MET A 83 10.59 -9.09 8.59
CA MET A 83 10.90 -8.09 7.56
C MET A 83 12.40 -7.91 7.46
N ASP A 84 12.86 -7.73 6.23
CA ASP A 84 14.23 -7.33 5.98
C ASP A 84 14.40 -5.86 6.34
N ASN A 85 15.63 -5.43 6.54
CA ASN A 85 15.93 -4.04 6.86
C ASN A 85 16.25 -3.18 5.63
N HIS A 86 15.96 -3.69 4.44
CA HIS A 86 16.24 -3.02 3.16
C HIS A 86 14.95 -2.73 2.38
N PHE A 87 14.00 -2.07 3.01
CA PHE A 87 12.75 -1.68 2.35
C PHE A 87 12.76 -0.22 1.98
N GLU A 88 12.27 0.09 0.78
CA GLU A 88 12.09 1.47 0.33
C GLU A 88 10.68 2.00 0.64
N VAL A 89 9.74 1.11 0.95
CA VAL A 89 8.32 1.45 1.09
C VAL A 89 7.88 1.45 2.55
N MET A 90 8.68 0.85 3.41
CA MET A 90 8.29 0.68 4.82
C MET A 90 9.26 1.35 5.76
#